data_08aeefaab55490b629b36d3616451943
#
_entry.id   08aeefaab55490b629b36d3616451943
#
_cell.length_a   1.000
_cell.length_b   1.000
_cell.length_c   1.000
_cell.angle_alpha   90.00
_cell.angle_beta   90.00
_cell.angle_gamma   90.00
#
_symmetry.space_group_name_H-M   'P 1'
#
loop_
_entity.id
_entity.type
_entity.pdbx_description
1 polymer ?
#
loop_
_entity_poly.entity_id
_entity_poly.type
_entity_poly.pdbx_seq_one_letter_code
_entity_poly.pdbx_strand_id
1 'polypeptide(L)'
;LAAAADNGRHLMILYEQNGCPYCRELHEVNFARSELSDYIKAHYDVIQLDMFGAREVLDFDGQALEERDLAAKWGVNFTPTTILMHNSNAGAVSVSEAQSFRMPGYLKPFHYLSSLEFVAEKKFEEQTFQRYLQDKFAELEAQGIDPDVW
;
A
#
# COMPACT_ATOMS: atom_id res chain seq x y z
N LEU A 1 -10.70 -5.01 6.24
CA LEU A 1 -10.03 -4.10 7.16
C LEU A 1 -10.34 -4.42 8.63
N ALA A 2 -11.60 -4.73 8.94
CA ALA A 2 -11.99 -5.08 10.30
C ALA A 2 -11.23 -6.30 10.85
N ALA A 3 -11.08 -7.35 10.04
CA ALA A 3 -10.34 -8.55 10.44
C ALA A 3 -8.85 -8.25 10.70
N ALA A 4 -8.24 -7.40 9.88
CA ALA A 4 -6.86 -6.95 10.10
C ALA A 4 -6.75 -6.17 11.41
N ALA A 5 -7.69 -5.24 11.65
CA ALA A 5 -7.73 -4.45 12.87
C ALA A 5 -7.87 -5.31 14.13
N ASP A 6 -8.67 -6.36 14.08
CA ASP A 6 -8.85 -7.30 15.19
C ASP A 6 -7.54 -8.00 15.57
N ASN A 7 -6.63 -8.16 14.62
CA ASN A 7 -5.31 -8.75 14.82
C ASN A 7 -4.21 -7.69 15.03
N GLY A 8 -4.57 -6.42 15.18
CA GLY A 8 -3.61 -5.33 15.35
C GLY A 8 -2.80 -5.01 14.09
N ARG A 9 -3.31 -5.36 12.93
CA ARG A 9 -2.65 -5.23 11.64
C ARG A 9 -3.36 -4.19 10.77
N HIS A 10 -2.65 -3.70 9.76
CA HIS A 10 -3.21 -2.79 8.76
C HIS A 10 -3.54 -3.57 7.48
N LEU A 11 -4.23 -2.95 6.55
CA LEU A 11 -4.60 -3.58 5.29
C LEU A 11 -3.84 -2.95 4.12
N MET A 12 -3.28 -3.81 3.27
CA MET A 12 -2.65 -3.43 2.01
C MET A 12 -3.41 -4.07 0.86
N ILE A 13 -3.98 -3.23 0.01
CA ILE A 13 -4.61 -3.68 -1.24
C ILE A 13 -3.61 -3.46 -2.36
N LEU A 14 -3.36 -4.53 -3.13
CA LEU A 14 -2.44 -4.48 -4.26
C LEU A 14 -3.19 -4.88 -5.53
N TYR A 15 -3.48 -3.88 -6.38
CA TYR A 15 -4.05 -4.11 -7.69
C TYR A 15 -2.95 -4.38 -8.71
N GLU A 16 -3.04 -5.52 -9.39
CA GLU A 16 -2.09 -5.97 -10.39
C GLU A 16 -2.82 -6.46 -11.64
N GLN A 17 -2.07 -6.85 -12.66
CA GLN A 17 -2.60 -7.49 -13.87
C GLN A 17 -1.54 -8.40 -14.49
N ASN A 18 -2.00 -9.36 -15.32
CA ASN A 18 -1.10 -10.20 -16.06
C ASN A 18 -0.32 -9.40 -17.10
N GLY A 19 0.97 -9.73 -17.28
CA GLY A 19 1.82 -9.08 -18.27
C GLY A 19 2.23 -7.65 -17.90
N CYS A 20 2.17 -7.30 -16.63
CA CYS A 20 2.55 -5.97 -16.13
C CYS A 20 4.03 -5.96 -15.74
N PRO A 21 4.92 -5.25 -16.49
CA PRO A 21 6.36 -5.23 -16.17
C PRO A 21 6.67 -4.64 -14.81
N TYR A 22 6.00 -3.56 -14.42
CA TYR A 22 6.23 -2.92 -13.12
C TYR A 22 5.66 -3.73 -11.95
N CYS A 23 4.60 -4.51 -12.17
CA CYS A 23 4.12 -5.47 -11.18
C CYS A 23 5.18 -6.54 -10.92
N ARG A 24 5.82 -7.05 -11.98
CA ARG A 24 6.93 -7.99 -11.87
C ARG A 24 8.09 -7.39 -11.09
N GLU A 25 8.46 -6.14 -11.41
CA GLU A 25 9.53 -5.44 -10.72
C GLU A 25 9.24 -5.29 -9.22
N LEU A 26 8.00 -4.98 -8.87
CA LEU A 26 7.57 -4.88 -7.49
C LEU A 26 7.82 -6.19 -6.72
N HIS A 27 7.49 -7.33 -7.33
CA HIS A 27 7.71 -8.65 -6.71
C HIS A 27 9.19 -9.06 -6.72
N GLU A 28 9.88 -8.90 -7.85
CA GLU A 28 11.25 -9.39 -8.02
C GLU A 28 12.30 -8.51 -7.34
N VAL A 29 12.03 -7.23 -7.18
CA VAL A 29 12.97 -6.27 -6.58
C VAL A 29 12.54 -5.90 -5.18
N ASN A 30 11.35 -5.28 -5.03
CA ASN A 30 10.91 -4.77 -3.73
C ASN A 30 10.63 -5.89 -2.73
N PHE A 31 9.74 -6.79 -3.07
CA PHE A 31 9.31 -7.86 -2.15
C PHE A 31 10.35 -8.97 -1.97
N ALA A 32 11.38 -9.01 -2.82
CA ALA A 32 12.53 -9.87 -2.63
C ALA A 32 13.48 -9.36 -1.54
N ARG A 33 13.38 -8.08 -1.17
CA ARG A 33 14.16 -7.52 -0.06
C ARG A 33 13.52 -7.91 1.27
N SER A 34 14.33 -8.47 2.17
CA SER A 34 13.86 -8.88 3.49
C SER A 34 13.33 -7.70 4.31
N GLU A 35 13.91 -6.52 4.16
CA GLU A 35 13.47 -5.31 4.86
C GLU A 35 12.00 -4.99 4.57
N LEU A 36 11.56 -5.14 3.30
CA LEU A 36 10.18 -4.91 2.92
C LEU A 36 9.29 -6.09 3.27
N SER A 37 9.68 -7.30 2.88
CA SER A 37 8.84 -8.49 3.10
C SER A 37 8.60 -8.76 4.57
N ASP A 38 9.61 -8.59 5.42
CA ASP A 38 9.47 -8.77 6.87
C ASP A 38 8.58 -7.69 7.48
N TYR A 39 8.72 -6.45 7.03
CA TYR A 39 7.87 -5.35 7.50
C TYR A 39 6.40 -5.58 7.14
N ILE A 40 6.14 -5.99 5.90
CA ILE A 40 4.78 -6.29 5.44
C ILE A 40 4.19 -7.43 6.29
N LYS A 41 4.93 -8.51 6.46
CA LYS A 41 4.48 -9.67 7.27
C LYS A 41 4.20 -9.30 8.71
N ALA A 42 4.96 -8.35 9.26
CA ALA A 42 4.79 -7.92 10.65
C ALA A 42 3.61 -6.98 10.86
N HIS A 43 3.23 -6.17 9.85
CA HIS A 43 2.31 -5.04 10.04
C HIS A 43 1.06 -5.06 9.17
N TYR A 44 1.05 -5.82 8.07
CA TYR A 44 -0.02 -5.75 7.06
C TYR A 44 -0.60 -7.10 6.72
N ASP A 45 -1.93 -7.13 6.55
CA ASP A 45 -2.59 -8.16 5.76
C ASP A 45 -2.66 -7.68 4.32
N VAL A 46 -2.36 -8.55 3.36
CA VAL A 46 -2.29 -8.18 1.95
C VAL A 46 -3.41 -8.86 1.17
N ILE A 47 -4.15 -8.08 0.40
CA ILE A 47 -5.13 -8.59 -0.55
C ILE A 47 -4.68 -8.18 -1.96
N GLN A 48 -4.43 -9.19 -2.81
CA GLN A 48 -4.12 -8.96 -4.22
C GLN A 48 -5.41 -9.01 -5.02
N LEU A 49 -5.61 -8.01 -5.88
CA LEU A 49 -6.76 -7.93 -6.77
C LEU A 49 -6.27 -7.77 -8.20
N ASP A 50 -7.00 -8.39 -9.15
CA ASP A 50 -6.73 -8.28 -10.58
C ASP A 50 -7.55 -7.14 -11.17
N MET A 51 -6.89 -6.17 -11.78
CA MET A 51 -7.55 -5.01 -12.40
C MET A 51 -8.56 -5.40 -13.48
N PHE A 52 -8.38 -6.55 -14.11
CA PHE A 52 -9.29 -7.10 -15.13
C PHE A 52 -10.04 -8.35 -14.66
N GLY A 53 -10.00 -8.61 -13.36
CA GLY A 53 -10.56 -9.82 -12.77
C GLY A 53 -12.08 -9.80 -12.64
N ALA A 54 -12.64 -11.00 -12.56
CA ALA A 54 -14.08 -11.23 -12.42
C ALA A 54 -14.47 -11.80 -11.06
N ARG A 55 -13.52 -11.96 -10.14
CA ARG A 55 -13.81 -12.45 -8.79
C ARG A 55 -14.64 -11.41 -8.05
N GLU A 56 -15.71 -11.89 -7.39
CA GLU A 56 -16.57 -11.01 -6.60
C GLU A 56 -15.89 -10.60 -5.29
N VAL A 57 -15.93 -9.32 -4.98
CA VAL A 57 -15.45 -8.74 -3.73
C VAL A 57 -16.48 -7.77 -3.18
N LEU A 58 -16.45 -7.57 -1.85
CA LEU A 58 -17.35 -6.64 -1.18
C LEU A 58 -16.62 -5.32 -0.92
N ASP A 59 -17.22 -4.23 -1.37
CA ASP A 59 -16.73 -2.88 -1.05
C ASP A 59 -17.13 -2.50 0.39
N PHE A 60 -16.56 -1.44 0.90
CA PHE A 60 -16.80 -0.94 2.26
C PHE A 60 -18.26 -0.54 2.50
N ASP A 61 -19.00 -0.19 1.46
CA ASP A 61 -20.43 0.13 1.54
C ASP A 61 -21.34 -1.11 1.47
N GLY A 62 -20.75 -2.30 1.38
CA GLY A 62 -21.47 -3.57 1.27
C GLY A 62 -21.83 -3.96 -0.15
N GLN A 63 -21.50 -3.15 -1.17
CA GLN A 63 -21.77 -3.50 -2.55
C GLN A 63 -20.85 -4.63 -3.01
N ALA A 64 -21.43 -5.68 -3.61
CA ALA A 64 -20.69 -6.76 -4.24
C ALA A 64 -20.35 -6.38 -5.68
N LEU A 65 -19.07 -6.44 -6.03
CA LEU A 65 -18.57 -6.06 -7.34
C LEU A 65 -17.52 -7.05 -7.81
N GLU A 66 -17.36 -7.18 -9.13
CA GLU A 66 -16.18 -7.86 -9.67
C GLU A 66 -14.94 -6.97 -9.43
N GLU A 67 -13.77 -7.60 -9.32
CA GLU A 67 -12.50 -6.90 -9.08
C GLU A 67 -12.28 -5.73 -10.06
N ARG A 68 -12.59 -5.93 -11.34
CA ARG A 68 -12.46 -4.88 -12.38
C ARG A 68 -13.41 -3.71 -12.16
N ASP A 69 -14.61 -3.95 -11.69
CA ASP A 69 -15.60 -2.92 -11.44
C ASP A 69 -15.26 -2.14 -10.16
N LEU A 70 -14.73 -2.82 -9.17
CA LEU A 70 -14.20 -2.19 -7.96
C LEU A 70 -13.02 -1.29 -8.29
N ALA A 71 -12.10 -1.73 -9.17
CA ALA A 71 -10.99 -0.91 -9.63
C ALA A 71 -11.49 0.41 -10.26
N ALA A 72 -12.48 0.32 -11.13
CA ALA A 72 -13.10 1.50 -11.75
C ALA A 72 -13.73 2.42 -10.70
N LYS A 73 -14.48 1.84 -9.76
CA LYS A 73 -15.13 2.58 -8.68
C LYS A 73 -14.12 3.30 -7.78
N TRP A 74 -13.00 2.66 -7.49
CA TRP A 74 -11.94 3.22 -6.64
C TRP A 74 -10.96 4.12 -7.40
N GLY A 75 -11.15 4.30 -8.70
CA GLY A 75 -10.27 5.13 -9.52
C GLY A 75 -8.90 4.53 -9.74
N VAL A 76 -8.78 3.22 -9.75
CA VAL A 76 -7.53 2.51 -10.06
C VAL A 76 -7.41 2.40 -11.57
N ASN A 77 -6.46 3.12 -12.16
CA ASN A 77 -6.28 3.23 -13.61
C ASN A 77 -5.01 2.57 -14.13
N PHE A 78 -4.08 2.23 -13.26
CA PHE A 78 -2.80 1.59 -13.63
C PHE A 78 -2.47 0.49 -12.65
N THR A 79 -1.54 -0.36 -13.05
CA THR A 79 -0.95 -1.37 -12.17
C THR A 79 0.58 -1.26 -12.17
N PRO A 80 1.25 -1.54 -11.06
CA PRO A 80 0.63 -1.82 -9.76
C PRO A 80 0.03 -0.55 -9.15
N THR A 81 -1.04 -0.70 -8.39
CA THR A 81 -1.54 0.35 -7.49
C THR A 81 -1.66 -0.25 -6.09
N THR A 82 -0.99 0.37 -5.14
CA THR A 82 -1.03 -0.04 -3.73
C THR A 82 -1.86 0.95 -2.94
N ILE A 83 -2.82 0.44 -2.17
CA ILE A 83 -3.65 1.26 -1.28
C ILE A 83 -3.42 0.76 0.15
N LEU A 84 -2.95 1.66 1.01
CA LEU A 84 -2.67 1.36 2.41
C LEU A 84 -3.76 1.92 3.31
N MET A 85 -4.23 1.10 4.23
CA MET A 85 -5.34 1.42 5.12
C MET A 85 -4.93 1.13 6.56
N HIS A 86 -4.80 2.19 7.36
CA HIS A 86 -4.50 2.04 8.78
C HIS A 86 -5.71 1.43 9.51
N ASN A 87 -5.45 0.57 10.48
CA ASN A 87 -6.51 -0.15 11.21
C ASN A 87 -7.43 0.76 12.02
N SER A 88 -7.02 2.00 12.31
CA SER A 88 -7.89 3.00 12.95
C SER A 88 -9.12 3.35 12.08
N ASN A 89 -9.08 3.03 10.79
CA ASN A 89 -10.17 3.28 9.85
C ASN A 89 -11.10 2.07 9.66
N ALA A 90 -11.08 1.11 10.57
CA ALA A 90 -11.82 -0.15 10.46
C ALA A 90 -13.33 0.01 10.31
N GLY A 91 -13.91 1.11 10.77
CA GLY A 91 -15.34 1.41 10.62
C GLY A 91 -15.70 2.16 9.35
N ALA A 92 -14.78 2.34 8.42
CA ALA A 92 -15.01 3.08 7.18
C ALA A 92 -16.09 2.44 6.32
N VAL A 93 -16.89 3.26 5.66
CA VAL A 93 -17.98 2.85 4.77
C VAL A 93 -17.70 3.17 3.30
N SER A 94 -16.50 3.66 3.01
CA SER A 94 -16.02 3.93 1.65
C SER A 94 -14.51 3.81 1.59
N VAL A 95 -13.97 3.63 0.37
CA VAL A 95 -12.51 3.62 0.18
C VAL A 95 -11.88 4.96 0.58
N SER A 96 -12.57 6.05 0.35
CA SER A 96 -12.07 7.39 0.73
C SER A 96 -11.86 7.52 2.24
N GLU A 97 -12.75 6.93 3.04
CA GLU A 97 -12.61 6.91 4.49
C GLU A 97 -11.57 5.89 4.98
N ALA A 98 -11.47 4.75 4.29
CA ALA A 98 -10.55 3.67 4.67
C ALA A 98 -9.10 3.97 4.30
N GLN A 99 -8.88 4.65 3.19
CA GLN A 99 -7.57 4.89 2.62
C GLN A 99 -6.76 5.86 3.46
N SER A 100 -5.53 5.46 3.81
CA SER A 100 -4.56 6.32 4.48
C SER A 100 -3.52 6.85 3.50
N PHE A 101 -3.14 6.05 2.50
CA PHE A 101 -2.19 6.44 1.47
C PHE A 101 -2.38 5.56 0.23
N ARG A 102 -2.16 6.15 -0.94
CA ARG A 102 -2.26 5.44 -2.23
C ARG A 102 -0.99 5.66 -3.05
N MET A 103 -0.46 4.57 -3.59
CA MET A 103 0.70 4.58 -4.49
C MET A 103 0.26 4.09 -5.87
N PRO A 104 -0.14 4.99 -6.79
CA PRO A 104 -0.36 4.59 -8.16
C PRO A 104 0.98 4.40 -8.87
N GLY A 105 1.21 3.22 -9.43
CA GLY A 105 2.45 2.90 -10.12
C GLY A 105 3.52 2.30 -9.22
N TYR A 106 4.71 2.14 -9.81
CA TYR A 106 5.86 1.54 -9.15
C TYR A 106 6.67 2.57 -8.38
N LEU A 107 7.03 2.24 -7.14
CA LEU A 107 8.00 2.98 -6.34
C LEU A 107 9.19 2.08 -6.03
N LYS A 108 10.40 2.67 -6.01
CA LYS A 108 11.61 1.95 -5.63
C LYS A 108 11.53 1.48 -4.18
N PRO A 109 12.33 0.47 -3.80
CA PRO A 109 12.23 -0.17 -2.48
C PRO A 109 12.24 0.77 -1.29
N PHE A 110 13.14 1.75 -1.26
CA PHE A 110 13.20 2.68 -0.13
C PHE A 110 11.92 3.51 0.02
N HIS A 111 11.40 4.04 -1.10
CA HIS A 111 10.17 4.83 -1.08
C HIS A 111 8.97 3.96 -0.71
N TYR A 112 8.96 2.72 -1.19
CA TYR A 112 7.88 1.77 -0.88
C TYR A 112 7.86 1.43 0.61
N LEU A 113 9.02 1.08 1.17
CA LEU A 113 9.14 0.82 2.60
C LEU A 113 8.75 2.04 3.43
N SER A 114 9.21 3.23 3.02
CA SER A 114 8.86 4.47 3.71
C SER A 114 7.36 4.73 3.72
N SER A 115 6.65 4.37 2.64
CA SER A 115 5.19 4.46 2.57
C SER A 115 4.52 3.52 3.57
N LEU A 116 5.01 2.30 3.68
CA LEU A 116 4.50 1.31 4.64
C LEU A 116 4.68 1.79 6.08
N GLU A 117 5.84 2.32 6.40
CA GLU A 117 6.15 2.87 7.72
C GLU A 117 5.32 4.12 8.02
N PHE A 118 5.16 4.99 7.04
CA PHE A 118 4.37 6.22 7.14
C PHE A 118 2.93 5.94 7.58
N VAL A 119 2.32 4.90 7.02
CA VAL A 119 0.96 4.50 7.39
C VAL A 119 0.95 3.74 8.71
N ALA A 120 1.81 2.72 8.88
CA ALA A 120 1.82 1.90 10.09
C ALA A 120 2.08 2.72 11.35
N GLU A 121 2.95 3.73 11.25
CA GLU A 121 3.29 4.64 12.35
C GLU A 121 2.31 5.81 12.49
N LYS A 122 1.27 5.85 11.65
CA LYS A 122 0.22 6.89 11.65
C LYS A 122 0.76 8.31 11.41
N LYS A 123 1.88 8.42 10.70
CA LYS A 123 2.51 9.71 10.39
C LYS A 123 1.69 10.55 9.40
N PHE A 124 0.77 9.93 8.67
CA PHE A 124 -0.13 10.62 7.75
C PHE A 124 -1.06 11.63 8.44
N GLU A 125 -1.26 11.51 9.75
CA GLU A 125 -2.02 12.48 10.52
C GLU A 125 -1.18 13.70 10.93
N GLU A 126 0.14 13.55 10.92
CA GLU A 126 1.07 14.59 11.40
C GLU A 126 1.66 15.44 10.28
N GLN A 127 1.89 14.82 9.11
CA GLN A 127 2.58 15.46 8.00
C GLN A 127 2.27 14.77 6.66
N THR A 128 2.60 15.46 5.55
CA THR A 128 2.50 14.87 4.22
C THR A 128 3.60 13.82 4.02
N PHE A 129 3.39 12.89 3.10
CA PHE A 129 4.39 11.90 2.75
C PHE A 129 5.68 12.54 2.22
N GLN A 130 5.55 13.62 1.44
CA GLN A 130 6.71 14.34 0.92
C GLN A 130 7.57 14.90 2.06
N ARG A 131 6.97 15.51 3.05
CA ARG A 131 7.69 16.04 4.22
C ARG A 131 8.33 14.92 5.03
N TYR A 132 7.59 13.83 5.22
CA TYR A 132 8.10 12.64 5.90
C TYR A 132 9.34 12.08 5.22
N LEU A 133 9.33 11.97 3.88
CA LEU A 133 10.48 11.53 3.11
C LEU A 133 11.67 12.48 3.25
N GLN A 134 11.43 13.78 3.17
CA GLN A 134 12.50 14.79 3.33
C GLN A 134 13.20 14.64 4.67
N ASP A 135 12.44 14.48 5.74
CA ASP A 135 12.97 14.30 7.08
C ASP A 135 13.77 12.98 7.20
N LYS A 136 13.29 11.90 6.58
CA LYS A 136 13.99 10.63 6.53
C LYS A 136 15.31 10.72 5.77
N PHE A 137 15.31 11.36 4.61
CA PHE A 137 16.53 11.56 3.82
C PHE A 137 17.56 12.35 4.59
N ALA A 138 17.14 13.43 5.25
CA ALA A 138 18.04 14.26 6.06
C ALA A 138 18.65 13.46 7.22
N GLU A 139 17.86 12.63 7.89
CA GLU A 139 18.31 11.78 8.99
C GLU A 139 19.33 10.74 8.50
N LEU A 140 19.04 10.06 7.39
CA LEU A 140 19.94 9.06 6.82
C LEU A 140 21.25 9.69 6.31
N GLU A 141 21.16 10.86 5.67
CA GLU A 141 22.33 11.62 5.21
C GLU A 141 23.22 11.99 6.39
N ALA A 142 22.63 12.42 7.50
CA ALA A 142 23.38 12.74 8.72
C ALA A 142 24.08 11.51 9.31
N GLN A 143 23.57 10.31 9.05
CA GLN A 143 24.17 9.04 9.46
C GLN A 143 25.15 8.47 8.43
N GLY A 144 25.33 9.14 7.29
CA GLY A 144 26.20 8.69 6.20
C GLY A 144 25.61 7.55 5.37
N ILE A 145 24.28 7.36 5.41
CA ILE A 145 23.57 6.33 4.65
C ILE A 145 22.92 6.97 3.43
N ASP A 146 23.17 6.37 2.26
CA ASP A 146 22.55 6.79 1.00
C ASP A 146 21.34 5.90 0.69
N PRO A 147 20.10 6.44 0.76
CA PRO A 147 18.90 5.66 0.48
C PRO A 147 18.73 5.30 -1.00
N ASP A 148 19.47 5.94 -1.91
CA ASP A 148 19.37 5.65 -3.35
C ASP A 148 20.08 4.36 -3.77
N VAL A 149 20.81 3.72 -2.86
CA VAL A 149 21.47 2.43 -3.15
C VAL A 149 20.51 1.23 -3.08
N TRP A 150 19.29 1.45 -2.69
CA TRP A 150 18.27 0.39 -2.64
C TRP A 150 17.60 0.17 -3.98
#